data_8b809992f5689e117a30c99cf026b373
#
_entry.id   8b809992f5689e117a30c99cf026b373
#
_cell.length_a   1.000
_cell.length_b   1.000
_cell.length_c   1.000
_cell.angle_alpha   90.00
_cell.angle_beta   90.00
_cell.angle_gamma   90.00
#
_symmetry.space_group_name_H-M   'P 1'
#
loop_
_entity.id
_entity.type
_entity.pdbx_description
1 polymer ?
#
loop_
_entity_poly.entity_id
_entity_poly.type
_entity_poly.pdbx_seq_one_letter_code
_entity_poly.pdbx_strand_id
1 'polypeptide(L)'
;MGIDEFDYKEPACATCGGKEFYYPETETQGAIPVERIIEKEDEFLSRNDLASAEKLLRYWLDEAKALNDKRGELVVTSELTGVFRKTGNKEESEKYCADILRLIDETDMAETTSGATFLLNVATNKKAFGDARGALKIYDEVNKVFSKNLDADNALFGGLYNNSALSYADLGDYDTAISYFEKALEIAKKSGNKLDEAVTYTNLSTTFLKRDPFDDENVDKALDNALSCLNDEGVTRDGYYAFVCEKCASAFSDAGRFIDAQDLSARARSIYERR
;
A
#
# COMPACT_ATOMS: atom_id res chain seq x y z
N MET A 1 -15.20 13.39 -6.28
CA MET A 1 -15.19 11.93 -6.17
C MET A 1 -13.94 11.63 -5.36
N GLY A 2 -14.10 11.21 -4.12
CA GLY A 2 -12.97 10.82 -3.28
C GLY A 2 -12.29 9.61 -3.90
N ILE A 3 -10.97 9.62 -3.92
CA ILE A 3 -10.17 8.46 -4.25
C ILE A 3 -10.52 7.42 -3.20
N ASP A 4 -10.69 6.19 -3.62
CA ASP A 4 -11.10 5.09 -2.76
C ASP A 4 -10.05 4.94 -1.65
N GLU A 5 -10.40 5.31 -0.41
CA GLU A 5 -9.51 5.40 0.75
C GLU A 5 -9.01 4.02 1.24
N PHE A 6 -9.44 2.94 0.58
CA PHE A 6 -9.19 1.55 0.97
C PHE A 6 -7.97 0.91 0.32
N ASP A 7 -7.12 1.70 -0.34
CA ASP A 7 -5.86 1.15 -0.83
C ASP A 7 -5.00 0.65 0.33
N TYR A 8 -4.59 -0.61 0.23
CA TYR A 8 -3.57 -1.17 1.09
C TYR A 8 -2.36 -0.23 1.06
N LYS A 9 -1.87 0.19 2.25
CA LYS A 9 -0.53 0.78 2.30
C LYS A 9 0.39 -0.33 1.84
N GLU A 10 0.98 -0.13 0.69
CA GLU A 10 2.05 -1.00 0.26
C GLU A 10 2.98 -1.20 1.45
N PRO A 11 3.40 -2.44 1.73
CA PRO A 11 4.45 -2.64 2.72
C PRO A 11 5.52 -1.62 2.40
N ALA A 12 5.80 -0.77 3.36
CA ALA A 12 6.68 0.38 3.21
C ALA A 12 7.81 -0.03 2.31
N CYS A 13 7.80 0.51 1.10
CA CYS A 13 8.82 0.28 0.12
C CYS A 13 9.32 -1.17 0.03
N ALA A 14 9.52 -1.71 -1.16
CA ALA A 14 10.30 -2.94 -1.38
C ALA A 14 11.67 -2.93 -0.66
N THR A 15 12.10 -1.75 -0.21
CA THR A 15 13.32 -1.55 0.58
C THR A 15 13.15 -1.80 2.07
N CYS A 16 11.96 -1.63 2.67
CA CYS A 16 11.79 -1.77 4.13
C CYS A 16 11.35 -3.16 4.55
N GLY A 17 10.72 -3.93 3.68
CA GLY A 17 10.20 -5.28 3.98
C GLY A 17 11.12 -6.42 3.56
N GLY A 18 12.14 -6.17 2.77
CA GLY A 18 13.01 -7.21 2.26
C GLY A 18 14.47 -6.80 2.31
N LYS A 19 15.27 -7.57 3.05
CA LYS A 19 16.74 -7.50 3.02
C LYS A 19 17.34 -7.76 1.63
N GLU A 20 16.52 -7.79 0.57
CA GLU A 20 16.92 -8.08 -0.80
C GLU A 20 17.18 -6.85 -1.67
N PHE A 21 16.88 -5.62 -1.22
CA PHE A 21 17.53 -4.45 -1.78
C PHE A 21 18.95 -4.39 -1.24
N TYR A 22 19.79 -5.26 -1.76
CA TYR A 22 21.21 -5.19 -1.54
C TYR A 22 21.76 -3.94 -2.26
N TYR A 23 21.65 -2.79 -1.58
CA TYR A 23 22.64 -1.75 -1.79
C TYR A 23 23.90 -2.29 -1.11
N PRO A 24 24.98 -2.59 -1.82
CA PRO A 24 26.23 -2.90 -1.16
C PRO A 24 26.53 -1.71 -0.22
N GLU A 25 26.91 -2.00 1.03
CA GLU A 25 27.30 -1.02 2.07
C GLU A 25 28.45 -0.06 1.65
N THR A 26 28.95 -0.22 0.44
CA THR A 26 29.83 0.73 -0.19
C THR A 26 28.98 1.87 -0.74
N GLU A 27 29.10 3.07 -0.15
CA GLU A 27 28.79 4.33 -0.83
C GLU A 27 29.48 4.28 -2.22
N THR A 28 28.75 3.79 -3.22
CA THR A 28 29.21 3.91 -4.59
C THR A 28 29.18 5.38 -4.90
N GLN A 29 30.33 5.98 -5.13
CA GLN A 29 30.41 7.35 -5.65
C GLN A 29 29.44 7.44 -6.83
N GLY A 30 28.33 8.15 -6.66
CA GLY A 30 27.32 8.35 -7.68
C GLY A 30 25.95 7.71 -7.42
N ALA A 31 25.61 7.29 -6.20
CA ALA A 31 24.25 6.88 -5.82
C ALA A 31 23.64 7.80 -4.76
N ILE A 32 22.30 7.99 -4.81
CA ILE A 32 21.59 8.72 -3.76
C ILE A 32 21.40 7.87 -2.51
N PRO A 33 21.33 8.46 -1.29
CA PRO A 33 21.19 7.72 -0.04
C PRO A 33 19.72 7.28 0.19
N VAL A 34 19.25 6.28 -0.55
CA VAL A 34 17.84 5.85 -0.59
C VAL A 34 17.28 5.58 0.81
N GLU A 35 17.97 4.84 1.67
CA GLU A 35 17.48 4.51 3.01
C GLU A 35 17.17 5.78 3.83
N ARG A 36 18.06 6.76 3.83
CA ARG A 36 17.84 8.04 4.53
C ARG A 36 16.69 8.86 3.93
N ILE A 37 16.48 8.74 2.61
CA ILE A 37 15.39 9.42 1.93
C ILE A 37 14.06 8.83 2.38
N ILE A 38 13.94 7.50 2.40
CA ILE A 38 12.75 6.78 2.85
C ILE A 38 12.46 7.03 4.33
N GLU A 39 13.48 6.94 5.21
CA GLU A 39 13.32 7.28 6.63
C GLU A 39 12.77 8.70 6.82
N LYS A 40 13.26 9.65 6.02
CA LYS A 40 12.81 11.05 6.10
C LYS A 40 11.41 11.25 5.51
N GLU A 41 11.08 10.54 4.46
CA GLU A 41 9.73 10.49 3.91
C GLU A 41 8.74 9.94 4.94
N ASP A 42 9.07 8.80 5.58
CA ASP A 42 8.23 8.18 6.62
C ASP A 42 7.97 9.15 7.80
N GLU A 43 8.95 9.99 8.18
CA GLU A 43 8.73 11.05 9.17
C GLU A 43 7.65 12.05 8.71
N PHE A 44 7.63 12.45 7.42
CA PHE A 44 6.62 13.35 6.89
C PHE A 44 5.26 12.65 6.76
N LEU A 45 5.24 11.42 6.25
CA LEU A 45 4.02 10.64 6.11
C LEU A 45 3.37 10.32 7.47
N SER A 46 4.17 10.06 8.51
CA SER A 46 3.68 9.84 9.88
C SER A 46 2.97 11.05 10.50
N ARG A 47 3.17 12.22 9.92
CA ARG A 47 2.51 13.49 10.30
C ARG A 47 1.48 13.93 9.26
N ASN A 48 1.19 13.09 8.27
CA ASN A 48 0.36 13.42 7.11
C ASN A 48 0.82 14.67 6.34
N ASP A 49 2.15 14.95 6.35
CA ASP A 49 2.75 16.09 5.64
C ASP A 49 3.17 15.66 4.21
N LEU A 50 2.17 15.47 3.35
CA LEU A 50 2.37 15.05 1.96
C LEU A 50 3.14 16.09 1.14
N ALA A 51 3.02 17.38 1.48
CA ALA A 51 3.72 18.45 0.74
C ALA A 51 5.22 18.42 0.97
N SER A 52 5.66 18.17 2.21
CA SER A 52 7.09 18.02 2.54
C SER A 52 7.67 16.71 1.97
N ALA A 53 6.89 15.61 1.98
CA ALA A 53 7.28 14.36 1.34
C ALA A 53 7.49 14.55 -0.17
N GLU A 54 6.54 15.17 -0.88
CA GLU A 54 6.68 15.47 -2.30
C GLU A 54 7.92 16.31 -2.60
N LYS A 55 8.16 17.38 -1.83
CA LYS A 55 9.32 18.25 -2.02
C LYS A 55 10.65 17.52 -1.82
N LEU A 56 10.72 16.66 -0.81
CA LEU A 56 11.89 15.82 -0.54
C LEU A 56 12.16 14.89 -1.72
N LEU A 57 11.14 14.15 -2.16
CA LEU A 57 11.27 13.15 -3.22
C LEU A 57 11.62 13.80 -4.57
N ARG A 58 11.02 14.95 -4.91
CA ARG A 58 11.37 15.68 -6.16
C ARG A 58 12.84 16.12 -6.16
N TYR A 59 13.35 16.63 -5.03
CA TYR A 59 14.76 17.00 -4.91
C TYR A 59 15.67 15.79 -5.17
N TRP A 60 15.39 14.64 -4.53
CA TRP A 60 16.21 13.46 -4.71
C TRP A 60 16.04 12.79 -6.07
N LEU A 61 14.90 12.95 -6.72
CA LEU A 61 14.72 12.52 -8.11
C LEU A 61 15.66 13.29 -9.06
N ASP A 62 15.78 14.60 -8.88
CA ASP A 62 16.68 15.43 -9.68
C ASP A 62 18.14 15.05 -9.42
N GLU A 63 18.54 14.79 -8.17
CA GLU A 63 19.87 14.32 -7.81
C GLU A 63 20.16 12.92 -8.41
N ALA A 64 19.22 11.97 -8.33
CA ALA A 64 19.38 10.65 -8.93
C ALA A 64 19.63 10.74 -10.45
N LYS A 65 18.87 11.59 -11.14
CA LYS A 65 19.05 11.86 -12.56
C LYS A 65 20.40 12.50 -12.87
N ALA A 66 20.85 13.47 -12.08
CA ALA A 66 22.15 14.13 -12.25
C ALA A 66 23.32 13.14 -12.05
N LEU A 67 23.17 12.18 -11.15
CA LEU A 67 24.15 11.11 -10.90
C LEU A 67 24.03 9.91 -11.85
N ASN A 68 23.02 9.89 -12.73
CA ASN A 68 22.63 8.73 -13.54
C ASN A 68 22.40 7.45 -12.72
N ASP A 69 21.88 7.61 -11.49
CA ASP A 69 21.50 6.53 -10.58
C ASP A 69 20.10 6.01 -10.93
N LYS A 70 20.02 5.08 -11.88
CA LYS A 70 18.73 4.54 -12.36
C LYS A 70 17.94 3.79 -11.29
N ARG A 71 18.62 3.14 -10.35
CA ARG A 71 17.96 2.43 -9.24
C ARG A 71 17.40 3.41 -8.23
N GLY A 72 18.17 4.41 -7.84
CA GLY A 72 17.68 5.49 -6.99
C GLY A 72 16.55 6.27 -7.65
N GLU A 73 16.66 6.57 -8.96
CA GLU A 73 15.59 7.18 -9.76
C GLU A 73 14.31 6.36 -9.69
N LEU A 74 14.39 5.03 -9.86
CA LEU A 74 13.24 4.11 -9.82
C LEU A 74 12.55 4.11 -8.45
N VAL A 75 13.32 4.01 -7.35
CA VAL A 75 12.77 4.03 -5.99
C VAL A 75 12.03 5.34 -5.73
N VAL A 76 12.70 6.48 -5.92
CA VAL A 76 12.09 7.79 -5.62
C VAL A 76 10.89 8.08 -6.52
N THR A 77 10.93 7.64 -7.78
CA THR A 77 9.79 7.75 -8.70
C THR A 77 8.59 6.93 -8.19
N SER A 78 8.84 5.73 -7.65
CA SER A 78 7.78 4.90 -7.07
C SER A 78 7.14 5.56 -5.84
N GLU A 79 7.92 6.12 -4.92
CA GLU A 79 7.37 6.82 -3.76
C GLU A 79 6.54 8.06 -4.19
N LEU A 80 7.00 8.83 -5.18
CA LEU A 80 6.22 9.94 -5.74
C LEU A 80 4.85 9.51 -6.27
N THR A 81 4.73 8.32 -6.91
CA THR A 81 3.41 7.86 -7.35
C THR A 81 2.48 7.62 -6.16
N GLY A 82 3.00 7.12 -5.03
CA GLY A 82 2.25 6.96 -3.79
C GLY A 82 1.75 8.29 -3.23
N VAL A 83 2.59 9.32 -3.21
CA VAL A 83 2.22 10.67 -2.77
C VAL A 83 1.14 11.25 -3.70
N PHE A 84 1.30 11.16 -5.03
CA PHE A 84 0.31 11.67 -5.97
C PHE A 84 -1.01 10.91 -5.94
N ARG A 85 -0.99 9.62 -5.66
CA ARG A 85 -2.20 8.84 -5.42
C ARG A 85 -2.95 9.38 -4.20
N LYS A 86 -2.26 9.64 -3.08
CA LYS A 86 -2.87 10.21 -1.86
C LYS A 86 -3.41 11.64 -2.06
N THR A 87 -2.73 12.46 -2.86
CA THR A 87 -3.17 13.83 -3.17
C THR A 87 -4.20 13.92 -4.30
N GLY A 88 -4.50 12.82 -4.98
CA GLY A 88 -5.45 12.78 -6.10
C GLY A 88 -4.91 13.37 -7.40
N ASN A 89 -3.61 13.57 -7.51
CA ASN A 89 -3.00 14.12 -8.72
C ASN A 89 -2.75 13.03 -9.77
N LYS A 90 -3.82 12.70 -10.50
CA LYS A 90 -3.81 11.66 -11.53
C LYS A 90 -2.75 11.87 -12.60
N GLU A 91 -2.63 13.09 -13.13
CA GLU A 91 -1.74 13.40 -14.25
C GLU A 91 -0.26 13.14 -13.90
N GLU A 92 0.22 13.69 -12.78
CA GLU A 92 1.58 13.44 -12.31
C GLU A 92 1.79 11.96 -11.98
N SER A 93 0.80 11.31 -11.35
CA SER A 93 0.87 9.91 -10.99
C SER A 93 1.02 9.00 -12.22
N GLU A 94 0.22 9.20 -13.27
CA GLU A 94 0.31 8.44 -14.52
C GLU A 94 1.65 8.67 -15.25
N LYS A 95 2.16 9.90 -15.23
CA LYS A 95 3.47 10.25 -15.80
C LYS A 95 4.59 9.44 -15.10
N TYR A 96 4.62 9.45 -13.77
CA TYR A 96 5.65 8.72 -13.03
C TYR A 96 5.46 7.19 -13.13
N CYS A 97 4.25 6.68 -13.28
CA CYS A 97 4.03 5.28 -13.62
C CYS A 97 4.68 4.89 -14.97
N ALA A 98 4.61 5.76 -15.97
CA ALA A 98 5.30 5.52 -17.25
C ALA A 98 6.83 5.54 -17.09
N ASP A 99 7.36 6.43 -16.24
CA ASP A 99 8.78 6.46 -15.91
C ASP A 99 9.23 5.18 -15.19
N ILE A 100 8.42 4.66 -14.25
CA ILE A 100 8.71 3.38 -13.56
C ILE A 100 8.84 2.24 -14.59
N LEU A 101 7.88 2.11 -15.51
CA LEU A 101 7.91 1.04 -16.52
C LEU A 101 9.17 1.14 -17.39
N ARG A 102 9.55 2.33 -17.83
CA ARG A 102 10.77 2.57 -18.58
C ARG A 102 12.03 2.21 -17.77
N LEU A 103 12.08 2.60 -16.50
CA LEU A 103 13.23 2.34 -15.62
C LEU A 103 13.38 0.85 -15.29
N ILE A 104 12.28 0.11 -15.14
CA ILE A 104 12.31 -1.36 -14.97
C ILE A 104 13.00 -2.01 -16.17
N ASP A 105 12.68 -1.59 -17.40
CA ASP A 105 13.31 -2.09 -18.61
C ASP A 105 14.78 -1.68 -18.69
N GLU A 106 15.11 -0.40 -18.40
CA GLU A 106 16.49 0.11 -18.43
C GLU A 106 17.43 -0.56 -17.39
N THR A 107 16.86 -1.12 -16.33
CA THR A 107 17.61 -1.75 -15.22
C THR A 107 17.55 -3.27 -15.23
N ASP A 108 16.94 -3.89 -16.24
CA ASP A 108 16.73 -5.34 -16.36
C ASP A 108 16.03 -5.98 -15.14
N MET A 109 15.10 -5.24 -14.49
CA MET A 109 14.45 -5.67 -13.27
C MET A 109 13.12 -6.40 -13.49
N ALA A 110 12.64 -6.56 -14.72
CA ALA A 110 11.31 -7.08 -15.03
C ALA A 110 10.99 -8.46 -14.40
N GLU A 111 11.98 -9.34 -14.29
CA GLU A 111 11.83 -10.70 -13.72
C GLU A 111 12.28 -10.81 -12.26
N THR A 112 12.58 -9.67 -11.61
CA THR A 112 13.02 -9.64 -10.21
C THR A 112 11.85 -9.36 -9.27
N THR A 113 11.95 -9.80 -8.01
CA THR A 113 10.98 -9.48 -6.96
C THR A 113 10.82 -7.96 -6.80
N SER A 114 11.92 -7.22 -6.81
CA SER A 114 11.90 -5.77 -6.70
C SER A 114 11.18 -5.09 -7.87
N GLY A 115 11.47 -5.52 -9.10
CA GLY A 115 10.76 -5.01 -10.28
C GLY A 115 9.26 -5.29 -10.23
N ALA A 116 8.89 -6.51 -9.80
CA ALA A 116 7.49 -6.87 -9.61
C ALA A 116 6.81 -6.02 -8.50
N THR A 117 7.54 -5.62 -7.46
CA THR A 117 7.00 -4.70 -6.43
C THR A 117 6.74 -3.31 -7.01
N PHE A 118 7.62 -2.78 -7.87
CA PHE A 118 7.33 -1.52 -8.58
C PHE A 118 6.14 -1.66 -9.54
N LEU A 119 5.98 -2.80 -10.20
CA LEU A 119 4.79 -3.07 -11.02
C LEU A 119 3.51 -3.14 -10.16
N LEU A 120 3.59 -3.70 -8.94
CA LEU A 120 2.48 -3.70 -7.98
C LEU A 120 2.04 -2.26 -7.68
N ASN A 121 2.99 -1.33 -7.49
CA ASN A 121 2.71 0.08 -7.23
C ASN A 121 2.04 0.75 -8.45
N VAL A 122 2.51 0.45 -9.66
CA VAL A 122 1.86 0.92 -10.90
C VAL A 122 0.43 0.40 -11.02
N ALA A 123 0.20 -0.89 -10.70
CA ALA A 123 -1.14 -1.48 -10.74
C ALA A 123 -2.07 -0.84 -9.71
N THR A 124 -1.60 -0.65 -8.47
CA THR A 124 -2.34 0.02 -7.41
C THR A 124 -2.73 1.44 -7.80
N ASN A 125 -1.83 2.13 -8.49
CA ASN A 125 -2.10 3.46 -9.01
C ASN A 125 -3.20 3.45 -10.09
N LYS A 126 -3.12 2.54 -11.07
CA LYS A 126 -4.16 2.37 -12.07
C LYS A 126 -5.53 2.12 -11.44
N LYS A 127 -5.59 1.22 -10.45
CA LYS A 127 -6.81 0.92 -9.70
C LYS A 127 -7.34 2.18 -9.00
N ALA A 128 -6.50 2.92 -8.29
CA ALA A 128 -6.90 4.13 -7.55
C ALA A 128 -7.51 5.20 -8.46
N PHE A 129 -7.09 5.27 -9.71
CA PHE A 129 -7.65 6.20 -10.72
C PHE A 129 -8.71 5.57 -11.63
N GLY A 130 -9.28 4.42 -11.24
CA GLY A 130 -10.46 3.82 -11.85
C GLY A 130 -10.19 2.81 -12.96
N ASP A 131 -8.93 2.43 -13.21
CA ASP A 131 -8.58 1.38 -14.17
C ASP A 131 -8.35 0.02 -13.46
N ALA A 132 -9.39 -0.48 -12.79
CA ALA A 132 -9.32 -1.77 -12.09
C ALA A 132 -9.00 -2.94 -13.03
N ARG A 133 -9.48 -2.92 -14.28
CA ARG A 133 -9.16 -3.97 -15.27
C ARG A 133 -7.71 -3.94 -15.72
N GLY A 134 -7.16 -2.75 -15.91
CA GLY A 134 -5.74 -2.59 -16.23
C GLY A 134 -4.85 -3.00 -15.05
N ALA A 135 -5.26 -2.70 -13.83
CA ALA A 135 -4.57 -3.11 -12.62
C ALA A 135 -4.49 -4.63 -12.48
N LEU A 136 -5.62 -5.35 -12.67
CA LEU A 136 -5.66 -6.82 -12.59
C LEU A 136 -4.68 -7.51 -13.55
N LYS A 137 -4.51 -6.98 -14.76
CA LYS A 137 -3.53 -7.54 -15.71
C LYS A 137 -2.10 -7.47 -15.17
N ILE A 138 -1.74 -6.34 -14.55
CA ILE A 138 -0.41 -6.15 -13.97
C ILE A 138 -0.28 -7.01 -12.70
N TYR A 139 -1.30 -7.12 -11.84
CA TYR A 139 -1.27 -8.01 -10.68
C TYR A 139 -1.05 -9.47 -11.08
N ASP A 140 -1.61 -9.92 -12.20
CA ASP A 140 -1.35 -11.27 -12.73
C ASP A 140 0.13 -11.45 -13.14
N GLU A 141 0.76 -10.44 -13.72
CA GLU A 141 2.19 -10.44 -14.03
C GLU A 141 3.04 -10.46 -12.76
N VAL A 142 2.72 -9.61 -11.80
CA VAL A 142 3.37 -9.60 -10.48
C VAL A 142 3.26 -10.97 -9.80
N ASN A 143 2.07 -11.58 -9.82
CA ASN A 143 1.84 -12.89 -9.22
C ASN A 143 2.73 -13.97 -9.86
N LYS A 144 2.94 -13.94 -11.17
CA LYS A 144 3.85 -14.87 -11.87
C LYS A 144 5.30 -14.72 -11.41
N VAL A 145 5.77 -13.47 -11.29
CA VAL A 145 7.15 -13.20 -10.84
C VAL A 145 7.32 -13.58 -9.37
N PHE A 146 6.38 -13.21 -8.49
CA PHE A 146 6.43 -13.59 -7.09
C PHE A 146 6.38 -15.11 -6.90
N SER A 147 5.49 -15.82 -7.61
CA SER A 147 5.38 -17.28 -7.53
C SER A 147 6.63 -18.02 -8.02
N LYS A 148 7.45 -17.38 -8.88
CA LYS A 148 8.72 -17.93 -9.36
C LYS A 148 9.87 -17.71 -8.37
N ASN A 149 9.84 -16.57 -7.64
CA ASN A 149 10.98 -16.09 -6.88
C ASN A 149 10.83 -16.18 -5.37
N LEU A 150 9.61 -16.37 -4.85
CA LEU A 150 9.28 -16.30 -3.43
C LEU A 150 8.54 -17.55 -2.94
N ASP A 151 8.66 -17.84 -1.66
CA ASP A 151 7.85 -18.84 -0.99
C ASP A 151 6.38 -18.42 -0.95
N ALA A 152 5.45 -19.37 -1.01
CA ALA A 152 4.01 -19.11 -1.13
C ALA A 152 3.39 -18.35 0.06
N ASP A 153 4.08 -18.28 1.19
CA ASP A 153 3.67 -17.54 2.39
C ASP A 153 4.44 -16.23 2.60
N ASN A 154 5.19 -15.79 1.60
CA ASN A 154 5.89 -14.50 1.66
C ASN A 154 4.90 -13.35 1.81
N ALA A 155 5.21 -12.39 2.71
CA ALA A 155 4.33 -11.27 3.05
C ALA A 155 3.92 -10.40 1.85
N LEU A 156 4.73 -10.33 0.79
CA LEU A 156 4.41 -9.58 -0.43
C LEU A 156 3.13 -10.06 -1.14
N PHE A 157 2.80 -11.36 -1.01
CA PHE A 157 1.52 -11.87 -1.52
C PHE A 157 0.31 -11.27 -0.80
N GLY A 158 0.44 -10.89 0.48
CA GLY A 158 -0.63 -10.24 1.23
C GLY A 158 -1.11 -8.96 0.54
N GLY A 159 -0.18 -8.06 0.21
CA GLY A 159 -0.48 -6.84 -0.53
C GLY A 159 -1.05 -7.09 -1.93
N LEU A 160 -0.42 -8.02 -2.67
CA LEU A 160 -0.88 -8.40 -4.00
C LEU A 160 -2.34 -8.90 -3.98
N TYR A 161 -2.66 -9.84 -3.07
CA TYR A 161 -4.01 -10.40 -2.99
C TYR A 161 -5.03 -9.37 -2.51
N ASN A 162 -4.68 -8.54 -1.52
CA ASN A 162 -5.57 -7.49 -1.04
C ASN A 162 -5.90 -6.46 -2.14
N ASN A 163 -4.90 -6.00 -2.90
CA ASN A 163 -5.11 -5.03 -3.98
C ASN A 163 -5.83 -5.63 -5.19
N SER A 164 -5.59 -6.92 -5.49
CA SER A 164 -6.36 -7.66 -6.49
C SER A 164 -7.83 -7.79 -6.08
N ALA A 165 -8.09 -8.11 -4.80
CA ALA A 165 -9.45 -8.20 -4.26
C ALA A 165 -10.21 -6.88 -4.39
N LEU A 166 -9.58 -5.75 -4.05
CA LEU A 166 -10.18 -4.43 -4.22
C LEU A 166 -10.53 -4.16 -5.68
N SER A 167 -9.68 -4.57 -6.64
CA SER A 167 -9.96 -4.40 -8.06
C SER A 167 -11.14 -5.26 -8.54
N TYR A 168 -11.28 -6.50 -8.04
CA TYR A 168 -12.46 -7.32 -8.31
C TYR A 168 -13.74 -6.72 -7.71
N ALA A 169 -13.66 -6.19 -6.49
CA ALA A 169 -14.79 -5.51 -5.85
C ALA A 169 -15.22 -4.26 -6.62
N ASP A 170 -14.27 -3.47 -7.16
CA ASP A 170 -14.56 -2.31 -8.01
C ASP A 170 -15.26 -2.70 -9.34
N LEU A 171 -15.02 -3.92 -9.81
CA LEU A 171 -15.68 -4.47 -10.99
C LEU A 171 -17.01 -5.18 -10.67
N GLY A 172 -17.42 -5.24 -9.39
CA GLY A 172 -18.64 -5.91 -8.94
C GLY A 172 -18.53 -7.44 -8.80
N ASP A 173 -17.34 -8.00 -8.98
CA ASP A 173 -17.07 -9.43 -8.76
C ASP A 173 -16.72 -9.69 -7.29
N TYR A 174 -17.74 -9.55 -6.42
CA TYR A 174 -17.57 -9.60 -4.97
C TYR A 174 -17.14 -10.99 -4.47
N ASP A 175 -17.60 -12.07 -5.09
CA ASP A 175 -17.23 -13.43 -4.64
C ASP A 175 -15.76 -13.71 -4.90
N THR A 176 -15.23 -13.31 -6.06
CA THR A 176 -13.80 -13.37 -6.34
C THR A 176 -13.01 -12.46 -5.40
N ALA A 177 -13.49 -11.24 -5.13
CA ALA A 177 -12.85 -10.32 -4.20
C ALA A 177 -12.73 -10.93 -2.79
N ILE A 178 -13.80 -11.51 -2.27
CA ILE A 178 -13.81 -12.17 -0.94
C ILE A 178 -12.76 -13.29 -0.90
N SER A 179 -12.69 -14.16 -1.91
CA SER A 179 -11.70 -15.22 -1.98
C SER A 179 -10.25 -14.70 -1.97
N TYR A 180 -9.99 -13.57 -2.63
CA TYR A 180 -8.66 -12.95 -2.61
C TYR A 180 -8.35 -12.28 -1.27
N PHE A 181 -9.33 -11.66 -0.60
CA PHE A 181 -9.15 -11.16 0.78
C PHE A 181 -8.87 -12.29 1.77
N GLU A 182 -9.50 -13.47 1.63
CA GLU A 182 -9.21 -14.63 2.46
C GLU A 182 -7.76 -15.09 2.31
N LYS A 183 -7.22 -15.10 1.09
CA LYS A 183 -5.80 -15.38 0.84
C LYS A 183 -4.90 -14.32 1.49
N ALA A 184 -5.24 -13.04 1.37
CA ALA A 184 -4.49 -11.96 2.00
C ALA A 184 -4.48 -12.10 3.53
N LEU A 185 -5.62 -12.46 4.15
CA LEU A 185 -5.72 -12.73 5.58
C LEU A 185 -4.87 -13.93 6.02
N GLU A 186 -4.81 -15.00 5.22
CA GLU A 186 -3.95 -16.14 5.53
C GLU A 186 -2.49 -15.72 5.62
N ILE A 187 -2.01 -14.92 4.67
CA ILE A 187 -0.65 -14.38 4.67
C ILE A 187 -0.42 -13.45 5.87
N ALA A 188 -1.33 -12.49 6.12
CA ALA A 188 -1.19 -11.54 7.22
C ALA A 188 -1.16 -12.24 8.59
N LYS A 189 -1.97 -13.29 8.78
CA LYS A 189 -1.97 -14.12 10.00
C LYS A 189 -0.68 -14.90 10.18
N LYS A 190 -0.14 -15.48 9.11
CA LYS A 190 1.14 -16.22 9.16
C LYS A 190 2.31 -15.29 9.47
N SER A 191 2.32 -14.09 8.94
CA SER A 191 3.35 -13.08 9.23
C SER A 191 3.19 -12.38 10.58
N GLY A 192 2.03 -12.55 11.25
CA GLY A 192 1.70 -11.88 12.51
C GLY A 192 1.44 -10.38 12.35
N ASN A 193 1.20 -9.89 11.14
CA ASN A 193 0.96 -8.46 10.88
C ASN A 193 -0.50 -8.08 11.17
N LYS A 194 -0.77 -7.66 12.40
CA LYS A 194 -2.11 -7.28 12.88
C LYS A 194 -2.70 -6.08 12.15
N LEU A 195 -1.90 -5.15 11.69
CA LEU A 195 -2.39 -3.99 10.95
C LEU A 195 -2.87 -4.38 9.55
N ASP A 196 -2.17 -5.30 8.89
CA ASP A 196 -2.60 -5.83 7.59
C ASP A 196 -3.85 -6.70 7.72
N GLU A 197 -3.96 -7.49 8.82
CA GLU A 197 -5.19 -8.20 9.15
C GLU A 197 -6.36 -7.21 9.30
N ALA A 198 -6.18 -6.11 10.06
CA ALA A 198 -7.21 -5.10 10.30
C ALA A 198 -7.68 -4.44 9.00
N VAL A 199 -6.74 -4.02 8.14
CA VAL A 199 -7.05 -3.44 6.82
C VAL A 199 -7.85 -4.43 5.97
N THR A 200 -7.42 -5.69 5.92
CA THR A 200 -8.07 -6.70 5.08
C THR A 200 -9.47 -7.04 5.59
N TYR A 201 -9.68 -7.16 6.91
CA TYR A 201 -11.01 -7.33 7.48
C TYR A 201 -11.92 -6.14 7.20
N THR A 202 -11.40 -4.92 7.25
CA THR A 202 -12.13 -3.70 6.91
C THR A 202 -12.56 -3.70 5.44
N ASN A 203 -11.67 -4.09 4.54
CA ASN A 203 -11.99 -4.23 3.10
C ASN A 203 -13.05 -5.32 2.86
N LEU A 204 -12.96 -6.45 3.59
CA LEU A 204 -13.98 -7.50 3.57
C LEU A 204 -15.35 -6.98 4.01
N SER A 205 -15.44 -6.24 5.11
CA SER A 205 -16.71 -5.70 5.60
C SER A 205 -17.37 -4.79 4.55
N THR A 206 -16.57 -3.90 3.95
CA THR A 206 -17.05 -3.03 2.85
C THR A 206 -17.51 -3.84 1.64
N THR A 207 -16.82 -4.94 1.32
CA THR A 207 -17.18 -5.82 0.20
C THR A 207 -18.47 -6.58 0.49
N PHE A 208 -18.67 -7.10 1.70
CA PHE A 208 -19.94 -7.71 2.12
C PHE A 208 -21.09 -6.71 2.03
N LEU A 209 -20.92 -5.51 2.53
CA LEU A 209 -21.92 -4.45 2.50
C LEU A 209 -22.29 -4.05 1.05
N LYS A 210 -21.29 -3.97 0.15
CA LYS A 210 -21.52 -3.69 -1.29
C LYS A 210 -22.24 -4.85 -2.00
N ARG A 211 -21.92 -6.11 -1.63
CA ARG A 211 -22.53 -7.30 -2.19
C ARG A 211 -23.99 -7.45 -1.78
N ASP A 212 -24.26 -7.30 -0.49
CA ASP A 212 -25.59 -7.38 0.09
C ASP A 212 -25.70 -6.38 1.29
N PRO A 213 -26.46 -5.29 1.14
CA PRO A 213 -26.62 -4.28 2.20
C PRO A 213 -27.33 -4.82 3.46
N PHE A 214 -27.84 -6.04 3.46
CA PHE A 214 -28.50 -6.70 4.59
C PHE A 214 -27.66 -7.82 5.21
N ASP A 215 -26.39 -7.99 4.80
CA ASP A 215 -25.45 -8.98 5.34
C ASP A 215 -24.79 -8.47 6.63
N ASP A 216 -25.60 -8.02 7.59
CA ASP A 216 -25.11 -7.43 8.84
C ASP A 216 -24.19 -8.39 9.61
N GLU A 217 -24.45 -9.70 9.58
CA GLU A 217 -23.67 -10.70 10.31
C GLU A 217 -22.20 -10.76 9.83
N ASN A 218 -21.96 -10.84 8.52
CA ASN A 218 -20.61 -10.90 7.98
C ASN A 218 -19.89 -9.55 8.09
N VAL A 219 -20.63 -8.44 7.93
CA VAL A 219 -20.11 -7.08 8.11
C VAL A 219 -19.63 -6.88 9.53
N ASP A 220 -20.48 -7.14 10.54
CA ASP A 220 -20.14 -6.96 11.95
C ASP A 220 -18.99 -7.87 12.38
N LYS A 221 -19.01 -9.13 11.97
CA LYS A 221 -17.93 -10.07 12.27
C LYS A 221 -16.58 -9.60 11.70
N ALA A 222 -16.56 -9.08 10.49
CA ALA A 222 -15.35 -8.56 9.88
C ALA A 222 -14.84 -7.31 10.64
N LEU A 223 -15.72 -6.39 11.00
CA LEU A 223 -15.36 -5.20 11.76
C LEU A 223 -14.89 -5.51 13.18
N ASP A 224 -15.50 -6.50 13.87
CA ASP A 224 -15.05 -6.94 15.18
C ASP A 224 -13.65 -7.55 15.13
N ASN A 225 -13.35 -8.33 14.10
CA ASN A 225 -12.01 -8.85 13.86
C ASN A 225 -11.00 -7.71 13.59
N ALA A 226 -11.36 -6.72 12.78
CA ALA A 226 -10.52 -5.55 12.53
C ALA A 226 -10.23 -4.79 13.83
N LEU A 227 -11.26 -4.53 14.64
CA LEU A 227 -11.10 -3.85 15.93
C LEU A 227 -10.24 -4.65 16.91
N SER A 228 -10.41 -5.98 16.95
CA SER A 228 -9.57 -6.87 17.75
C SER A 228 -8.10 -6.77 17.36
N CYS A 229 -7.79 -6.75 16.05
CA CYS A 229 -6.41 -6.56 15.57
C CYS A 229 -5.84 -5.19 15.96
N LEU A 230 -6.63 -4.12 15.86
CA LEU A 230 -6.22 -2.76 16.28
C LEU A 230 -6.04 -2.60 17.79
N ASN A 231 -6.69 -3.45 18.58
CA ASN A 231 -6.58 -3.45 20.04
C ASN A 231 -5.49 -4.38 20.57
N ASP A 232 -4.81 -5.14 19.70
CA ASP A 232 -3.75 -6.05 20.10
C ASP A 232 -2.61 -5.28 20.79
N GLU A 233 -2.14 -5.81 21.94
CA GLU A 233 -1.11 -5.15 22.77
C GLU A 233 0.27 -5.13 22.08
N GLY A 234 0.52 -6.05 21.14
CA GLY A 234 1.76 -6.13 20.36
C GLY A 234 1.87 -5.10 19.24
N VAL A 235 0.78 -4.37 18.94
CA VAL A 235 0.78 -3.39 17.85
C VAL A 235 1.41 -2.07 18.27
N THR A 236 2.46 -1.68 17.55
CA THR A 236 3.09 -0.36 17.74
C THR A 236 2.15 0.74 17.27
N ARG A 237 1.89 1.71 18.17
CA ARG A 237 0.99 2.84 17.91
C ARG A 237 1.74 4.04 17.34
N ASP A 238 2.23 3.86 16.13
CA ASP A 238 2.99 4.84 15.34
C ASP A 238 2.13 5.52 14.25
N GLY A 239 2.77 6.21 13.31
CA GLY A 239 2.08 6.85 12.20
C GLY A 239 1.35 5.87 11.28
N TYR A 240 1.87 4.63 11.11
CA TYR A 240 1.18 3.62 10.32
C TYR A 240 -0.09 3.11 11.01
N TYR A 241 -0.04 2.87 12.32
CA TYR A 241 -1.23 2.56 13.10
C TYR A 241 -2.28 3.68 12.98
N ALA A 242 -1.86 4.95 13.06
CA ALA A 242 -2.78 6.08 12.89
C ALA A 242 -3.46 6.07 11.53
N PHE A 243 -2.70 5.84 10.48
CA PHE A 243 -3.21 5.71 9.11
C PHE A 243 -4.21 4.55 8.96
N VAL A 244 -3.93 3.38 9.56
CA VAL A 244 -4.85 2.23 9.53
C VAL A 244 -6.13 2.54 10.32
N CYS A 245 -6.03 3.18 11.50
CA CYS A 245 -7.19 3.61 12.26
C CYS A 245 -8.09 4.56 11.45
N GLU A 246 -7.51 5.53 10.75
CA GLU A 246 -8.25 6.48 9.92
C GLU A 246 -8.99 5.78 8.77
N LYS A 247 -8.30 4.85 8.09
CA LYS A 247 -8.92 4.01 7.06
C LYS A 247 -10.08 3.17 7.59
N CYS A 248 -9.87 2.48 8.70
CA CYS A 248 -10.91 1.64 9.29
C CYS A 248 -12.12 2.49 9.72
N ALA A 249 -11.91 3.69 10.25
CA ALA A 249 -12.98 4.56 10.74
C ALA A 249 -14.08 4.82 9.69
N SER A 250 -13.70 4.98 8.41
CA SER A 250 -14.67 5.15 7.32
C SER A 250 -15.60 3.94 7.19
N ALA A 251 -15.06 2.72 7.14
CA ALA A 251 -15.85 1.50 6.98
C ALA A 251 -16.76 1.24 8.20
N PHE A 252 -16.29 1.55 9.42
CA PHE A 252 -17.14 1.49 10.62
C PHE A 252 -18.28 2.48 10.53
N SER A 253 -18.06 3.69 10.01
CA SER A 253 -19.10 4.69 9.81
C SER A 253 -20.12 4.23 8.76
N ASP A 254 -19.67 3.66 7.63
CA ASP A 254 -20.53 3.16 6.56
C ASP A 254 -21.43 2.01 7.02
N ALA A 255 -20.94 1.19 7.95
CA ALA A 255 -21.70 0.13 8.62
C ALA A 255 -22.55 0.61 9.83
N GLY A 256 -22.64 1.92 10.06
CA GLY A 256 -23.42 2.48 11.18
C GLY A 256 -22.76 2.37 12.56
N ARG A 257 -21.52 1.91 12.66
CA ARG A 257 -20.76 1.75 13.92
C ARG A 257 -20.06 3.06 14.29
N PHE A 258 -20.82 4.12 14.48
CA PHE A 258 -20.32 5.50 14.66
C PHE A 258 -19.43 5.70 15.90
N ILE A 259 -19.67 4.95 16.99
CA ILE A 259 -18.86 5.07 18.21
C ILE A 259 -17.45 4.55 17.97
N ASP A 260 -17.33 3.38 17.35
CA ASP A 260 -16.02 2.78 16.98
C ASP A 260 -15.30 3.66 15.96
N ALA A 261 -16.01 4.18 14.95
CA ALA A 261 -15.46 5.10 13.96
C ALA A 261 -14.89 6.38 14.62
N GLN A 262 -15.58 6.92 15.60
CA GLN A 262 -15.15 8.11 16.35
C GLN A 262 -13.92 7.83 17.21
N ASP A 263 -13.87 6.68 17.87
CA ASP A 263 -12.71 6.23 18.66
C ASP A 263 -11.49 6.04 17.77
N LEU A 264 -11.62 5.34 16.64
CA LEU A 264 -10.52 5.13 15.69
C LEU A 264 -9.98 6.45 15.12
N SER A 265 -10.87 7.38 14.77
CA SER A 265 -10.48 8.72 14.31
C SER A 265 -9.75 9.52 15.40
N ALA A 266 -10.17 9.39 16.66
CA ALA A 266 -9.52 10.03 17.79
C ALA A 266 -8.12 9.45 18.04
N ARG A 267 -7.95 8.12 17.92
CA ARG A 267 -6.64 7.46 18.02
C ARG A 267 -5.67 7.97 16.96
N ALA A 268 -6.10 8.04 15.71
CA ALA A 268 -5.29 8.56 14.61
C ALA A 268 -4.86 10.00 14.87
N ARG A 269 -5.82 10.89 15.21
CA ARG A 269 -5.55 12.29 15.51
C ARG A 269 -4.55 12.45 16.65
N SER A 270 -4.70 11.69 17.72
CA SER A 270 -3.80 11.78 18.89
C SER A 270 -2.35 11.47 18.55
N ILE A 271 -2.10 10.68 17.50
CA ILE A 271 -0.76 10.33 17.02
C ILE A 271 -0.23 11.42 16.09
N TYR A 272 -1.02 11.88 15.12
CA TYR A 272 -0.61 12.93 14.18
C TYR A 272 -0.33 14.29 14.89
N GLU A 273 -1.00 14.56 16.01
CA GLU A 273 -0.78 15.77 16.81
C GLU A 273 0.37 15.68 17.81
N ARG A 274 1.03 14.52 17.94
CA ARG A 274 2.25 14.42 18.75
C ARG A 274 3.37 15.24 18.11
N ARG A 275 3.82 16.25 18.86
CA ARG A 275 4.93 17.14 18.48
C ARG A 275 6.28 16.52 18.84
#